data_0a39e1fed6f1999388a4659e0894606d
#
_entry.id   0a39e1fed6f1999388a4659e0894606d
#
_cell.length_a   1.000
_cell.length_b   1.000
_cell.length_c   1.000
_cell.angle_alpha   90.00
_cell.angle_beta   90.00
_cell.angle_gamma   90.00
#
_symmetry.space_group_name_H-M   'P 1'
#
loop_
_entity.id
_entity.type
_entity.pdbx_description
1 polymer ?
#
loop_
_entity_poly.entity_id
_entity_poly.type
_entity_poly.pdbx_seq_one_letter_code
_entity_poly.pdbx_strand_id
1 'polypeptide(L)'
;MGKGKGRGPWKIWLSVGALAAFGICLALVSAGQRSRGKQFTAFFAMTGDSVPEDNRMIRRIAERTGVRVSVEWLNGQISSERIESMIRMGEYPDFINGSGDSDRLVAAGALVPLDGYLDKYPNLKGYLSEEQWESLRKEDGHIYFIPPFGVVQGHDTSVMPSGEAFWIQKRVLEWAGFPRLQTLDEYFGLIASYLKEHPQTGGRANIGFEILCDDWRYYCLENPPMFLAGYPNDGCAIVDAGTQKASVYDTIPEARQYYQKLCEMYNQGVVDPETFTLSYNQYIDRIAEGNVLGFVDQYWNVMGAQNRLYAEGKADCTYVPFAITAREGLEGSYNCREYQINTGAGIGISVDCQDVEGALGFLDQLLSPEIMVLRYWGEEGIDYEVEEDGLFYRTEEQRQRWANGEYQRENGYSYSYFPGYAGMLADGINTVVPEEQPGEYYAQLLDYDKGVLAAYGYQNWKEFLGPEKIGEVWYPLYSCKEDWPADSAHGKALAKMEEVKRLWLPKVIMSSEEAFAEVWEAYQQEYRAQVDIEAYEGELNWEIQERIRAAE
;
A
#
# COMPACT_ATOMS: atom_id res chain seq x y z
N MET A 1 -8.59 -94.76 -34.23
CA MET A 1 -7.28 -94.15 -34.14
C MET A 1 -7.43 -92.71 -34.64
N GLY A 2 -7.31 -91.68 -33.81
CA GLY A 2 -7.39 -90.31 -34.23
C GLY A 2 -7.32 -89.38 -33.00
N LYS A 3 -6.18 -88.85 -32.71
CA LYS A 3 -5.86 -88.06 -31.56
C LYS A 3 -6.51 -86.65 -31.64
N GLY A 4 -7.35 -86.31 -30.68
CA GLY A 4 -7.78 -84.92 -30.46
C GLY A 4 -6.66 -84.10 -29.82
N LYS A 5 -6.39 -82.89 -30.35
CA LYS A 5 -5.52 -81.88 -29.73
C LYS A 5 -6.36 -80.90 -28.91
N GLY A 6 -6.12 -80.95 -27.62
CA GLY A 6 -6.71 -79.96 -26.71
C GLY A 6 -6.16 -78.53 -26.96
N ARG A 7 -7.06 -77.54 -26.98
CA ARG A 7 -6.70 -76.15 -26.99
C ARG A 7 -6.51 -75.68 -25.54
N GLY A 8 -5.29 -75.27 -25.21
CA GLY A 8 -4.89 -74.89 -23.89
C GLY A 8 -5.44 -73.50 -23.45
N PRO A 9 -5.39 -73.19 -22.14
CA PRO A 9 -6.02 -72.05 -21.52
C PRO A 9 -5.34 -70.69 -21.71
N TRP A 10 -4.43 -70.58 -22.70
CA TRP A 10 -3.60 -69.37 -22.88
C TRP A 10 -4.33 -68.13 -23.44
N LYS A 11 -5.48 -68.30 -24.09
CA LYS A 11 -6.23 -67.15 -24.64
C LYS A 11 -7.04 -66.36 -23.60
N ILE A 12 -7.32 -66.95 -22.43
CA ILE A 12 -8.07 -66.30 -21.34
C ILE A 12 -7.16 -65.34 -20.54
N TRP A 13 -5.87 -65.70 -20.39
CA TRP A 13 -4.93 -64.84 -19.65
C TRP A 13 -4.49 -63.59 -20.41
N LEU A 14 -4.46 -63.62 -21.75
CA LEU A 14 -4.14 -62.42 -22.56
C LEU A 14 -5.29 -61.38 -22.55
N SER A 15 -6.53 -61.82 -22.45
CA SER A 15 -7.68 -60.87 -22.38
C SER A 15 -7.84 -60.23 -20.98
N VAL A 16 -7.51 -60.94 -19.89
CA VAL A 16 -7.52 -60.40 -18.54
C VAL A 16 -6.35 -59.42 -18.33
N GLY A 17 -5.16 -59.73 -18.85
CA GLY A 17 -4.01 -58.84 -18.79
C GLY A 17 -4.20 -57.55 -19.59
N ALA A 18 -4.85 -57.60 -20.74
CA ALA A 18 -5.15 -56.43 -21.57
C ALA A 18 -6.20 -55.51 -20.92
N LEU A 19 -7.23 -56.08 -20.28
CA LEU A 19 -8.24 -55.33 -19.55
C LEU A 19 -7.67 -54.68 -18.26
N ALA A 20 -6.75 -55.39 -17.55
CA ALA A 20 -6.08 -54.83 -16.38
C ALA A 20 -5.11 -53.70 -16.76
N ALA A 21 -4.33 -53.87 -17.85
CA ALA A 21 -3.43 -52.83 -18.36
C ALA A 21 -4.23 -51.60 -18.87
N PHE A 22 -5.38 -51.81 -19.53
CA PHE A 22 -6.23 -50.70 -19.97
C PHE A 22 -6.92 -49.99 -18.78
N GLY A 23 -7.32 -50.73 -17.76
CA GLY A 23 -7.86 -50.15 -16.50
C GLY A 23 -6.81 -49.34 -15.72
N ILE A 24 -5.54 -49.81 -15.67
CA ILE A 24 -4.44 -49.10 -15.03
C ILE A 24 -4.05 -47.87 -15.85
N CYS A 25 -4.02 -47.94 -17.19
CA CYS A 25 -3.79 -46.78 -18.05
C CYS A 25 -4.91 -45.76 -17.94
N LEU A 26 -6.17 -46.17 -17.87
CA LEU A 26 -7.31 -45.24 -17.62
C LEU A 26 -7.26 -44.65 -16.23
N ALA A 27 -6.87 -45.39 -15.20
CA ALA A 27 -6.70 -44.87 -13.84
C ALA A 27 -5.51 -43.90 -13.74
N LEU A 28 -4.40 -44.19 -14.45
CA LEU A 28 -3.24 -43.28 -14.52
C LEU A 28 -3.52 -42.05 -15.37
N VAL A 29 -4.30 -42.15 -16.43
CA VAL A 29 -4.76 -40.99 -17.22
C VAL A 29 -5.77 -40.15 -16.43
N SER A 30 -6.70 -40.79 -15.70
CA SER A 30 -7.63 -40.06 -14.82
C SER A 30 -6.95 -39.48 -13.58
N ALA A 31 -5.91 -40.11 -13.02
CA ALA A 31 -5.06 -39.58 -11.97
C ALA A 31 -4.16 -38.42 -12.48
N GLY A 32 -3.64 -38.54 -13.71
CA GLY A 32 -2.87 -37.47 -14.35
C GLY A 32 -3.73 -36.26 -14.77
N GLN A 33 -5.03 -36.44 -15.03
CA GLN A 33 -5.96 -35.34 -15.25
C GLN A 33 -6.47 -34.70 -13.94
N ARG A 34 -6.36 -35.40 -12.79
CA ARG A 34 -6.71 -34.85 -11.47
C ARG A 34 -5.67 -33.88 -10.90
N SER A 35 -4.53 -33.65 -11.55
CA SER A 35 -3.46 -32.79 -11.04
C SER A 35 -3.15 -31.54 -11.88
N ARG A 36 -3.94 -31.24 -12.91
CA ARG A 36 -3.90 -29.92 -13.54
C ARG A 36 -4.98 -29.07 -12.91
N GLY A 37 -4.64 -28.36 -11.81
CA GLY A 37 -5.50 -27.35 -11.22
C GLY A 37 -5.93 -26.29 -12.28
N LYS A 38 -7.00 -25.56 -12.00
CA LYS A 38 -7.46 -24.45 -12.83
C LYS A 38 -6.33 -23.41 -12.97
N GLN A 39 -6.19 -22.84 -14.14
CA GLN A 39 -5.21 -21.81 -14.42
C GLN A 39 -5.95 -20.53 -14.74
N PHE A 40 -5.59 -19.44 -14.05
CA PHE A 40 -6.06 -18.09 -14.34
C PHE A 40 -4.88 -17.18 -14.64
N THR A 41 -5.16 -16.11 -15.37
CA THR A 41 -4.24 -15.02 -15.64
C THR A 41 -4.68 -13.77 -14.88
N ALA A 42 -3.73 -12.95 -14.45
CA ALA A 42 -4.01 -11.68 -13.78
C ALA A 42 -3.10 -10.57 -14.32
N PHE A 43 -3.62 -9.36 -14.41
CA PHE A 43 -2.85 -8.16 -14.67
C PHE A 43 -3.09 -7.14 -13.55
N PHE A 44 -2.01 -6.59 -13.03
CA PHE A 44 -2.04 -5.49 -12.05
C PHE A 44 -1.37 -4.26 -12.65
N ALA A 45 -2.11 -3.16 -12.74
CA ALA A 45 -1.65 -1.87 -13.27
C ALA A 45 -0.73 -1.14 -12.26
N MET A 46 0.23 -1.87 -11.71
CA MET A 46 1.21 -1.39 -10.74
C MET A 46 2.50 -2.20 -10.83
N THR A 47 3.57 -1.67 -10.28
CA THR A 47 4.86 -2.36 -10.23
C THR A 47 4.82 -3.48 -9.21
N GLY A 48 5.33 -4.65 -9.58
CA GLY A 48 5.46 -5.78 -8.67
C GLY A 48 6.57 -6.72 -9.09
N ASP A 49 6.98 -7.57 -8.16
CA ASP A 49 8.04 -8.53 -8.38
C ASP A 49 7.51 -9.86 -8.91
N SER A 50 8.21 -10.39 -9.91
CA SER A 50 7.99 -11.77 -10.33
C SER A 50 8.60 -12.73 -9.31
N VAL A 51 7.83 -13.70 -8.88
CA VAL A 51 8.31 -14.79 -8.03
C VAL A 51 8.55 -16.05 -8.87
N PRO A 52 9.44 -16.97 -8.43
CA PRO A 52 9.64 -18.24 -9.12
C PRO A 52 8.33 -19.04 -9.26
N GLU A 53 8.12 -19.68 -10.40
CA GLU A 53 6.93 -20.54 -10.63
C GLU A 53 6.84 -21.71 -9.63
N ASP A 54 7.97 -22.15 -9.08
CA ASP A 54 8.11 -23.20 -8.09
C ASP A 54 8.13 -22.67 -6.64
N ASN A 55 7.79 -21.38 -6.42
CA ASN A 55 7.63 -20.82 -5.08
C ASN A 55 6.76 -21.72 -4.20
N ARG A 56 7.22 -21.98 -2.98
CA ARG A 56 6.58 -22.96 -2.08
C ARG A 56 5.15 -22.55 -1.71
N MET A 57 4.89 -21.29 -1.36
CA MET A 57 3.53 -20.85 -0.97
C MET A 57 2.57 -20.89 -2.14
N ILE A 58 2.99 -20.48 -3.35
CA ILE A 58 2.17 -20.62 -4.56
C ILE A 58 1.75 -22.08 -4.77
N ARG A 59 2.69 -23.02 -4.60
CA ARG A 59 2.38 -24.46 -4.74
C ARG A 59 1.42 -24.93 -3.64
N ARG A 60 1.66 -24.55 -2.38
CA ARG A 60 0.82 -24.97 -1.25
C ARG A 60 -0.61 -24.44 -1.37
N ILE A 61 -0.75 -23.16 -1.74
CA ILE A 61 -2.06 -22.56 -1.97
C ILE A 61 -2.73 -23.24 -3.18
N ALA A 62 -1.99 -23.52 -4.26
CA ALA A 62 -2.55 -24.24 -5.40
C ALA A 62 -2.97 -25.68 -5.06
N GLU A 63 -2.25 -26.38 -4.17
CA GLU A 63 -2.64 -27.71 -3.68
C GLU A 63 -3.96 -27.67 -2.87
N ARG A 64 -4.20 -26.59 -2.12
CA ARG A 64 -5.41 -26.40 -1.30
C ARG A 64 -6.61 -25.91 -2.12
N THR A 65 -6.37 -24.93 -2.99
CA THR A 65 -7.43 -24.28 -3.79
C THR A 65 -7.72 -24.98 -5.11
N GLY A 66 -6.79 -25.79 -5.61
CA GLY A 66 -6.85 -26.35 -6.97
C GLY A 66 -6.62 -25.30 -8.06
N VAL A 67 -6.10 -24.10 -7.73
CA VAL A 67 -5.95 -22.96 -8.64
C VAL A 67 -4.51 -22.46 -8.67
N ARG A 68 -4.04 -22.07 -9.87
CA ARG A 68 -2.81 -21.28 -10.07
C ARG A 68 -3.17 -20.01 -10.82
N VAL A 69 -2.50 -18.91 -10.49
CA VAL A 69 -2.63 -17.63 -11.18
C VAL A 69 -1.26 -17.20 -11.70
N SER A 70 -1.21 -16.86 -12.99
CA SER A 70 -0.05 -16.21 -13.61
C SER A 70 -0.28 -14.71 -13.59
N VAL A 71 0.62 -13.96 -12.96
CA VAL A 71 0.48 -12.52 -12.75
C VAL A 71 1.42 -11.75 -13.68
N GLU A 72 0.88 -10.75 -14.37
CA GLU A 72 1.62 -9.74 -15.12
C GLU A 72 1.56 -8.41 -14.37
N TRP A 73 2.73 -7.74 -14.27
CA TRP A 73 2.91 -6.44 -13.62
C TRP A 73 3.31 -5.38 -14.64
N LEU A 74 3.11 -4.10 -14.30
CA LEU A 74 3.68 -3.02 -15.08
C LEU A 74 5.21 -3.00 -14.96
N ASN A 75 5.88 -3.21 -16.09
CA ASN A 75 7.34 -3.16 -16.18
C ASN A 75 7.78 -1.98 -17.07
N GLY A 76 7.84 -0.77 -16.48
CA GLY A 76 8.26 0.44 -17.18
C GLY A 76 7.25 0.99 -18.20
N GLN A 77 6.00 0.56 -18.14
CA GLN A 77 4.87 1.07 -18.93
C GLN A 77 4.03 2.03 -18.09
N ILE A 78 3.33 2.95 -18.75
CA ILE A 78 2.34 3.81 -18.12
C ILE A 78 1.02 3.03 -17.98
N SER A 79 0.41 3.04 -16.78
CA SER A 79 -0.82 2.32 -16.46
C SER A 79 -1.93 2.62 -17.47
N SER A 80 -2.25 3.90 -17.68
CA SER A 80 -3.32 4.35 -18.57
C SER A 80 -3.12 3.90 -20.03
N GLU A 81 -1.90 3.88 -20.53
CA GLU A 81 -1.60 3.40 -21.90
C GLU A 81 -1.81 1.89 -22.02
N ARG A 82 -1.43 1.12 -20.99
CA ARG A 82 -1.61 -0.33 -20.99
C ARG A 82 -3.09 -0.70 -20.92
N ILE A 83 -3.84 -0.07 -20.03
CA ILE A 83 -5.30 -0.26 -19.90
C ILE A 83 -6.02 0.14 -21.20
N GLU A 84 -5.70 1.30 -21.77
CA GLU A 84 -6.26 1.73 -23.05
C GLU A 84 -5.96 0.74 -24.19
N SER A 85 -4.76 0.17 -24.21
CA SER A 85 -4.40 -0.87 -25.18
C SER A 85 -5.27 -2.12 -25.03
N MET A 86 -5.52 -2.60 -23.81
CA MET A 86 -6.42 -3.74 -23.56
C MET A 86 -7.84 -3.43 -24.00
N ILE A 87 -8.36 -2.24 -23.67
CA ILE A 87 -9.71 -1.81 -24.07
C ILE A 87 -9.84 -1.76 -25.60
N ARG A 88 -8.85 -1.21 -26.31
CA ARG A 88 -8.87 -1.17 -27.79
C ARG A 88 -8.79 -2.54 -28.44
N MET A 89 -8.05 -3.47 -27.85
CA MET A 89 -7.94 -4.85 -28.37
C MET A 89 -9.18 -5.68 -28.02
N GLY A 90 -9.86 -5.35 -26.92
CA GLY A 90 -10.94 -6.16 -26.37
C GLY A 90 -10.46 -7.51 -25.87
N GLU A 91 -9.23 -7.58 -25.35
CA GLU A 91 -8.60 -8.80 -24.84
C GLU A 91 -8.11 -8.54 -23.40
N TYR A 92 -8.60 -9.32 -22.45
CA TYR A 92 -8.37 -9.13 -21.03
C TYR A 92 -7.91 -10.42 -20.35
N PRO A 93 -7.00 -10.35 -19.34
CA PRO A 93 -6.76 -11.48 -18.45
C PRO A 93 -7.97 -11.78 -17.58
N ASP A 94 -8.01 -12.95 -16.92
CA ASP A 94 -9.15 -13.35 -16.09
C ASP A 94 -9.40 -12.39 -14.92
N PHE A 95 -8.32 -12.01 -14.21
CA PHE A 95 -8.34 -11.00 -13.16
C PHE A 95 -7.65 -9.72 -13.61
N ILE A 96 -8.20 -8.57 -13.25
CA ILE A 96 -7.60 -7.29 -13.59
C ILE A 96 -7.78 -6.28 -12.45
N ASN A 97 -6.69 -5.62 -12.09
CA ASN A 97 -6.71 -4.45 -11.21
C ASN A 97 -6.12 -3.27 -12.00
N GLY A 98 -6.98 -2.33 -12.35
CA GLY A 98 -6.63 -1.15 -13.14
C GLY A 98 -5.99 -0.02 -12.35
N SER A 99 -5.86 -0.16 -11.01
CA SER A 99 -5.46 0.97 -10.14
C SER A 99 -6.34 2.20 -10.41
N GLY A 100 -5.80 3.40 -10.51
CA GLY A 100 -6.53 4.62 -10.84
C GLY A 100 -7.25 4.63 -12.22
N ASP A 101 -7.00 3.64 -13.08
CA ASP A 101 -7.71 3.48 -14.38
C ASP A 101 -8.88 2.46 -14.31
N SER A 102 -9.26 2.01 -13.11
CA SER A 102 -10.25 0.92 -12.93
C SER A 102 -11.63 1.29 -13.51
N ASP A 103 -12.09 2.52 -13.38
CA ASP A 103 -13.38 2.96 -13.91
C ASP A 103 -13.42 3.01 -15.44
N ARG A 104 -12.27 3.17 -16.10
CA ARG A 104 -12.18 3.05 -17.56
C ARG A 104 -12.51 1.62 -18.03
N LEU A 105 -12.15 0.61 -17.23
CA LEU A 105 -12.50 -0.79 -17.50
C LEU A 105 -14.01 -1.02 -17.33
N VAL A 106 -14.62 -0.42 -16.30
CA VAL A 106 -16.10 -0.47 -16.11
C VAL A 106 -16.79 0.20 -17.28
N ALA A 107 -16.41 1.43 -17.62
CA ALA A 107 -17.00 2.19 -18.74
C ALA A 107 -16.85 1.48 -20.09
N ALA A 108 -15.77 0.70 -20.28
CA ALA A 108 -15.56 -0.11 -21.48
C ALA A 108 -16.36 -1.43 -21.49
N GLY A 109 -17.09 -1.76 -20.41
CA GLY A 109 -17.77 -3.05 -20.26
C GLY A 109 -16.83 -4.25 -20.18
N ALA A 110 -15.59 -4.04 -19.68
CA ALA A 110 -14.55 -5.06 -19.61
C ALA A 110 -14.71 -6.03 -18.44
N LEU A 111 -15.54 -5.68 -17.43
CA LEU A 111 -15.67 -6.41 -16.17
C LEU A 111 -17.06 -7.02 -15.98
N VAL A 112 -17.09 -8.12 -15.23
CA VAL A 112 -18.32 -8.83 -14.88
C VAL A 112 -18.91 -8.21 -13.62
N PRO A 113 -20.24 -7.90 -13.58
CA PRO A 113 -20.93 -7.53 -12.35
C PRO A 113 -20.89 -8.67 -11.32
N LEU A 114 -20.51 -8.37 -10.09
CA LEU A 114 -20.26 -9.37 -9.03
C LEU A 114 -21.47 -9.63 -8.14
N ASP A 115 -22.47 -8.73 -8.11
CA ASP A 115 -23.61 -8.75 -7.18
C ASP A 115 -24.34 -10.10 -7.15
N GLY A 116 -24.60 -10.69 -8.30
CA GLY A 116 -25.34 -11.95 -8.41
C GLY A 116 -24.58 -13.18 -7.91
N TYR A 117 -23.32 -13.04 -7.54
CA TYR A 117 -22.46 -14.14 -7.15
C TYR A 117 -22.10 -14.15 -5.66
N LEU A 118 -21.98 -12.98 -5.01
CA LEU A 118 -21.40 -12.83 -3.68
C LEU A 118 -22.02 -13.74 -2.61
N ASP A 119 -23.33 -13.96 -2.66
CA ASP A 119 -24.04 -14.84 -1.70
C ASP A 119 -23.58 -16.30 -1.71
N LYS A 120 -22.91 -16.74 -2.77
CA LYS A 120 -22.39 -18.11 -2.90
C LYS A 120 -21.03 -18.30 -2.21
N TYR A 121 -20.36 -17.21 -1.84
CA TYR A 121 -18.97 -17.19 -1.39
C TYR A 121 -18.87 -16.55 0.01
N PRO A 122 -18.97 -17.35 1.07
CA PRO A 122 -19.16 -16.84 2.43
C PRO A 122 -17.97 -16.03 2.97
N ASN A 123 -16.73 -16.42 2.66
CA ASN A 123 -15.55 -15.65 3.09
C ASN A 123 -15.49 -14.31 2.36
N LEU A 124 -15.78 -14.32 1.06
CA LEU A 124 -15.79 -13.11 0.24
C LEU A 124 -16.94 -12.19 0.67
N LYS A 125 -18.15 -12.71 0.90
CA LYS A 125 -19.28 -11.92 1.38
C LYS A 125 -18.99 -11.31 2.77
N GLY A 126 -18.39 -12.07 3.66
CA GLY A 126 -18.03 -11.62 5.02
C GLY A 126 -16.76 -10.76 5.08
N TYR A 127 -16.09 -10.53 3.95
CA TYR A 127 -14.88 -9.72 3.85
C TYR A 127 -15.14 -8.24 4.14
N LEU A 128 -16.29 -7.72 3.70
CA LEU A 128 -16.75 -6.36 3.89
C LEU A 128 -18.11 -6.35 4.59
N SER A 129 -18.42 -5.27 5.29
CA SER A 129 -19.76 -5.01 5.80
C SER A 129 -20.76 -4.77 4.65
N GLU A 130 -22.07 -4.85 4.95
CA GLU A 130 -23.09 -4.54 3.94
C GLU A 130 -22.97 -3.10 3.43
N GLU A 131 -22.65 -2.15 4.31
CA GLU A 131 -22.40 -0.74 3.98
C GLU A 131 -21.18 -0.59 3.06
N GLN A 132 -20.07 -1.28 3.40
CA GLN A 132 -18.87 -1.25 2.55
C GLN A 132 -19.10 -1.88 1.18
N TRP A 133 -19.87 -2.98 1.09
CA TRP A 133 -20.27 -3.54 -0.21
C TRP A 133 -21.13 -2.57 -1.02
N GLU A 134 -22.04 -1.85 -0.36
CA GLU A 134 -22.90 -0.85 -1.03
C GLU A 134 -22.07 0.34 -1.53
N SER A 135 -21.06 0.79 -0.80
CA SER A 135 -20.18 1.90 -1.22
C SER A 135 -19.33 1.58 -2.48
N LEU A 136 -19.15 0.29 -2.81
CA LEU A 136 -18.47 -0.14 -4.05
C LEU A 136 -19.39 -0.13 -5.28
N ARG A 137 -20.69 0.14 -5.11
CA ARG A 137 -21.66 0.12 -6.18
C ARG A 137 -21.47 1.33 -7.10
N LYS A 138 -21.29 1.07 -8.38
CA LYS A 138 -21.15 2.11 -9.41
C LYS A 138 -22.51 2.69 -9.82
N GLU A 139 -22.54 3.76 -10.61
CA GLU A 139 -23.76 4.46 -11.05
C GLU A 139 -24.80 3.57 -11.71
N ASP A 140 -24.37 2.51 -12.39
CA ASP A 140 -25.26 1.53 -13.03
C ASP A 140 -25.90 0.54 -12.05
N GLY A 141 -25.60 0.66 -10.77
CA GLY A 141 -26.12 -0.16 -9.68
C GLY A 141 -25.38 -1.48 -9.47
N HIS A 142 -24.20 -1.67 -10.05
CA HIS A 142 -23.42 -2.90 -9.96
C HIS A 142 -22.10 -2.74 -9.23
N ILE A 143 -21.60 -3.83 -8.62
CA ILE A 143 -20.28 -3.94 -7.98
C ILE A 143 -19.36 -4.68 -8.96
N TYR A 144 -18.19 -4.11 -9.26
CA TYR A 144 -17.22 -4.67 -10.20
C TYR A 144 -15.88 -5.05 -9.57
N PHE A 145 -15.57 -4.48 -8.40
CA PHE A 145 -14.26 -4.62 -7.76
C PHE A 145 -14.39 -5.17 -6.34
N ILE A 146 -13.33 -5.84 -5.93
CA ILE A 146 -13.11 -6.27 -4.55
C ILE A 146 -11.81 -5.59 -4.10
N PRO A 147 -11.84 -4.71 -3.10
CA PRO A 147 -10.65 -3.98 -2.65
C PRO A 147 -9.62 -4.96 -2.06
N PRO A 148 -8.31 -4.84 -2.42
CA PRO A 148 -7.27 -5.69 -1.86
C PRO A 148 -6.65 -5.13 -0.58
N PHE A 149 -6.94 -3.86 -0.24
CA PHE A 149 -6.33 -3.12 0.87
C PHE A 149 -7.37 -2.42 1.74
N GLY A 150 -6.95 -1.95 2.91
CA GLY A 150 -7.75 -1.11 3.79
C GLY A 150 -8.76 -1.86 4.66
N VAL A 151 -8.86 -3.18 4.56
CA VAL A 151 -9.77 -3.98 5.39
C VAL A 151 -9.03 -4.48 6.62
N VAL A 152 -9.55 -4.18 7.80
CA VAL A 152 -8.99 -4.58 9.10
C VAL A 152 -9.96 -5.50 9.82
N GLN A 153 -9.51 -6.70 10.16
CA GLN A 153 -10.27 -7.64 10.99
C GLN A 153 -9.89 -7.49 12.47
N GLY A 154 -10.88 -7.44 13.34
CA GLY A 154 -10.68 -7.25 14.78
C GLY A 154 -10.24 -5.82 15.11
N HIS A 155 -8.95 -5.60 15.27
CA HIS A 155 -8.35 -4.28 15.49
C HIS A 155 -7.05 -4.13 14.70
N ASP A 156 -6.61 -2.88 14.50
CA ASP A 156 -5.33 -2.60 13.84
C ASP A 156 -4.16 -3.03 14.73
N THR A 157 -3.27 -3.84 14.17
CA THR A 157 -2.09 -4.39 14.84
C THR A 157 -0.79 -3.76 14.34
N SER A 158 -0.88 -2.82 13.39
CA SER A 158 0.29 -2.22 12.75
C SER A 158 1.25 -1.57 13.74
N VAL A 159 2.54 -1.85 13.58
CA VAL A 159 3.65 -1.33 14.40
C VAL A 159 4.42 -0.22 13.72
N MET A 160 4.17 -0.06 12.43
CA MET A 160 4.72 1.01 11.60
C MET A 160 3.60 1.92 11.11
N PRO A 161 3.82 3.23 11.00
CA PRO A 161 2.85 4.12 10.38
C PRO A 161 2.69 3.78 8.89
N SER A 162 1.46 3.78 8.40
CA SER A 162 1.17 3.62 6.97
C SER A 162 1.19 4.97 6.24
N GLY A 163 0.79 6.05 6.93
CA GLY A 163 0.65 7.39 6.38
C GLY A 163 1.95 8.18 6.28
N GLU A 164 1.81 9.41 5.81
CA GLU A 164 2.90 10.38 5.73
C GLU A 164 3.35 10.86 7.10
N ALA A 165 4.67 11.09 7.23
CA ALA A 165 5.26 11.68 8.43
C ALA A 165 6.52 12.48 8.09
N PHE A 166 6.97 13.30 9.04
CA PHE A 166 8.29 13.89 9.01
C PHE A 166 9.31 12.87 9.53
N TRP A 167 10.14 12.35 8.65
CA TRP A 167 11.14 11.34 9.00
C TRP A 167 12.50 11.99 9.27
N ILE A 168 13.20 11.52 10.32
CA ILE A 168 14.55 11.96 10.66
C ILE A 168 15.44 10.77 10.98
N GLN A 169 16.71 10.82 10.57
CA GLN A 169 17.65 9.75 10.85
C GLN A 169 17.91 9.55 12.34
N LYS A 170 17.96 8.29 12.76
CA LYS A 170 18.21 7.90 14.15
C LYS A 170 19.50 8.48 14.72
N ARG A 171 20.58 8.50 13.95
CA ARG A 171 21.87 9.08 14.39
C ARG A 171 21.78 10.58 14.68
N VAL A 172 20.90 11.32 14.00
CA VAL A 172 20.66 12.74 14.29
C VAL A 172 20.01 12.90 15.65
N LEU A 173 19.05 12.05 15.95
CA LEU A 173 18.38 12.01 17.25
C LEU A 173 19.34 11.59 18.37
N GLU A 174 20.15 10.55 18.14
CA GLU A 174 21.15 10.06 19.08
C GLU A 174 22.19 11.14 19.42
N TRP A 175 22.73 11.84 18.38
CA TRP A 175 23.66 12.95 18.56
C TRP A 175 23.10 14.05 19.48
N ALA A 176 21.79 14.34 19.37
CA ALA A 176 21.12 15.35 20.16
C ALA A 176 20.56 14.85 21.51
N GLY A 177 20.76 13.56 21.85
CA GLY A 177 20.26 12.96 23.10
C GLY A 177 18.77 12.67 23.07
N PHE A 178 18.22 12.32 21.91
CA PHE A 178 16.83 11.91 21.69
C PHE A 178 15.79 12.98 22.07
N PRO A 179 15.84 14.19 21.49
CA PRO A 179 14.87 15.24 21.79
C PRO A 179 13.47 14.88 21.26
N ARG A 180 12.44 15.35 21.94
CA ARG A 180 11.06 15.33 21.41
C ARG A 180 10.90 16.51 20.47
N LEU A 181 10.43 16.26 19.25
CA LEU A 181 10.23 17.26 18.21
C LEU A 181 8.72 17.43 17.99
N GLN A 182 8.23 18.66 17.99
CA GLN A 182 6.82 18.98 17.81
C GLN A 182 6.58 20.00 16.69
N THR A 183 7.57 20.87 16.41
CA THR A 183 7.42 21.98 15.48
C THR A 183 8.43 21.93 14.33
N LEU A 184 8.12 22.66 13.24
CA LEU A 184 9.05 22.82 12.10
C LEU A 184 10.41 23.39 12.53
N ASP A 185 10.40 24.37 13.45
CA ASP A 185 11.62 25.03 13.91
C ASP A 185 12.52 24.03 14.67
N GLU A 186 11.94 23.18 15.52
CA GLU A 186 12.69 22.14 16.23
C GLU A 186 13.24 21.10 15.26
N TYR A 187 12.40 20.63 14.31
CA TYR A 187 12.78 19.62 13.33
C TYR A 187 13.91 20.10 12.43
N PHE A 188 13.72 21.22 11.74
CA PHE A 188 14.73 21.76 10.82
C PHE A 188 15.95 22.34 11.54
N GLY A 189 15.76 22.93 12.73
CA GLY A 189 16.85 23.41 13.57
C GLY A 189 17.79 22.29 14.00
N LEU A 190 17.26 21.10 14.32
CA LEU A 190 18.04 19.92 14.66
C LEU A 190 18.83 19.43 13.45
N ILE A 191 18.17 19.27 12.29
CA ILE A 191 18.81 18.83 11.03
C ILE A 191 19.93 19.81 10.62
N ALA A 192 19.66 21.12 10.62
CA ALA A 192 20.65 22.15 10.25
C ALA A 192 21.86 22.15 11.20
N SER A 193 21.63 21.96 12.50
CA SER A 193 22.69 21.87 13.49
C SER A 193 23.57 20.64 13.27
N TYR A 194 22.96 19.49 13.05
CA TYR A 194 23.68 18.25 12.75
C TYR A 194 24.48 18.37 11.45
N LEU A 195 23.86 18.86 10.37
CA LEU A 195 24.50 19.03 9.05
C LEU A 195 25.74 19.92 9.13
N LYS A 196 25.68 20.99 9.93
CA LYS A 196 26.79 21.91 10.15
C LYS A 196 27.99 21.24 10.82
N GLU A 197 27.76 20.37 11.81
CA GLU A 197 28.82 19.65 12.52
C GLU A 197 29.26 18.39 11.76
N HIS A 198 28.36 17.77 11.04
CA HIS A 198 28.56 16.54 10.27
C HIS A 198 28.20 16.73 8.79
N PRO A 199 28.99 17.50 8.02
CA PRO A 199 28.66 17.78 6.62
C PRO A 199 28.79 16.56 5.70
N GLN A 200 29.41 15.49 6.17
CA GLN A 200 29.66 14.26 5.40
C GLN A 200 29.50 13.01 6.26
N THR A 201 29.08 11.93 5.61
CA THR A 201 29.06 10.57 6.17
C THR A 201 29.70 9.60 5.19
N GLY A 202 30.67 8.79 5.64
CA GLY A 202 31.36 7.83 4.79
C GLY A 202 32.08 8.46 3.58
N GLY A 203 32.46 9.74 3.66
CA GLY A 203 33.12 10.48 2.59
C GLY A 203 32.16 11.10 1.56
N ARG A 204 30.84 11.00 1.77
CA ARG A 204 29.81 11.64 0.95
C ARG A 204 29.16 12.81 1.69
N ALA A 205 28.78 13.85 0.95
CA ALA A 205 28.05 14.97 1.52
C ALA A 205 26.69 14.52 2.08
N ASN A 206 26.33 15.01 3.25
CA ASN A 206 25.00 14.82 3.79
C ASN A 206 24.03 15.83 3.14
N ILE A 207 22.81 15.38 2.91
CA ILE A 207 21.67 16.17 2.47
C ILE A 207 20.80 16.38 3.68
N GLY A 208 20.53 17.65 4.05
CA GLY A 208 19.73 17.92 5.25
C GLY A 208 18.29 17.45 5.10
N PHE A 209 17.66 17.87 4.01
CA PHE A 209 16.27 17.53 3.74
C PHE A 209 16.03 17.29 2.25
N GLU A 210 15.44 16.16 1.92
CA GLU A 210 15.11 15.76 0.56
C GLU A 210 13.58 15.80 0.36
N ILE A 211 13.14 16.25 -0.82
CA ILE A 211 11.72 16.28 -1.17
C ILE A 211 11.52 15.55 -2.50
N LEU A 212 10.59 14.62 -2.57
CA LEU A 212 10.21 13.98 -3.82
C LEU A 212 9.12 14.79 -4.53
N CYS A 213 9.40 15.21 -5.78
CA CYS A 213 8.47 15.98 -6.61
C CYS A 213 8.15 15.28 -7.93
N ASP A 214 8.39 13.97 -8.02
CA ASP A 214 8.27 13.19 -9.25
C ASP A 214 6.84 12.66 -9.44
N ASP A 215 6.23 13.02 -10.56
CA ASP A 215 4.91 12.55 -10.99
C ASP A 215 3.82 12.71 -9.92
N TRP A 216 3.01 11.69 -9.69
CA TRP A 216 1.93 11.67 -8.69
C TRP A 216 2.42 11.77 -7.24
N ARG A 217 3.70 11.50 -6.99
CA ARG A 217 4.33 11.61 -5.66
C ARG A 217 4.58 13.05 -5.20
N TYR A 218 4.06 14.02 -5.93
CA TYR A 218 4.13 15.44 -5.55
C TYR A 218 3.50 15.73 -4.18
N TYR A 219 2.70 14.80 -3.65
CA TYR A 219 2.13 14.85 -2.31
C TYR A 219 3.19 15.05 -1.20
N CYS A 220 4.41 14.53 -1.37
CA CYS A 220 5.50 14.73 -0.40
C CYS A 220 5.83 16.22 -0.17
N LEU A 221 5.53 17.09 -1.14
CA LEU A 221 5.69 18.53 -1.01
C LEU A 221 4.40 19.24 -0.58
N GLU A 222 3.25 18.82 -1.07
CA GLU A 222 2.02 19.59 -0.95
C GLU A 222 1.14 19.23 0.25
N ASN A 223 1.25 18.00 0.79
CA ASN A 223 0.41 17.56 1.93
C ASN A 223 0.82 18.13 3.30
N PRO A 224 2.12 18.40 3.60
CA PRO A 224 2.51 18.84 4.95
C PRO A 224 1.72 20.00 5.55
N PRO A 225 1.26 21.02 4.83
CA PRO A 225 0.40 22.07 5.41
C PRO A 225 -0.84 21.55 6.14
N MET A 226 -1.45 20.49 5.65
CA MET A 226 -2.61 19.84 6.25
C MET A 226 -2.26 19.25 7.62
N PHE A 227 -1.13 18.49 7.71
CA PHE A 227 -0.65 17.92 8.96
C PHE A 227 -0.27 18.98 9.98
N LEU A 228 0.41 20.04 9.52
CA LEU A 228 0.83 21.15 10.35
C LEU A 228 -0.37 21.88 10.96
N ALA A 229 -1.51 21.91 10.26
CA ALA A 229 -2.76 22.44 10.76
C ALA A 229 -3.52 21.47 11.69
N GLY A 230 -3.00 20.25 11.92
CA GLY A 230 -3.56 19.24 12.84
C GLY A 230 -4.57 18.28 12.19
N TYR A 231 -4.77 18.36 10.88
CA TYR A 231 -5.70 17.49 10.15
C TYR A 231 -5.06 16.14 9.77
N PRO A 232 -5.87 15.09 9.53
CA PRO A 232 -5.38 13.80 9.06
C PRO A 232 -4.91 13.87 7.61
N ASN A 233 -4.15 12.86 7.18
CA ASN A 233 -3.63 12.73 5.81
C ASN A 233 -4.74 12.40 4.81
N ASP A 234 -5.42 13.41 4.30
CA ASP A 234 -6.45 13.23 3.27
C ASP A 234 -5.89 13.43 1.85
N GLY A 235 -4.96 14.35 1.66
CA GLY A 235 -4.39 14.67 0.34
C GLY A 235 -5.38 15.32 -0.64
N CYS A 236 -6.54 15.72 -0.16
CA CYS A 236 -7.62 16.32 -0.96
C CYS A 236 -8.06 17.66 -0.38
N ALA A 237 -8.46 17.68 0.88
CA ALA A 237 -8.92 18.86 1.58
C ALA A 237 -8.71 18.71 3.09
N ILE A 238 -8.82 19.82 3.82
CA ILE A 238 -9.08 19.81 5.25
C ILE A 238 -10.58 19.93 5.48
N VAL A 239 -11.12 19.17 6.44
CA VAL A 239 -12.54 19.21 6.77
C VAL A 239 -12.71 19.63 8.22
N ASP A 240 -13.40 20.74 8.45
CA ASP A 240 -13.77 21.17 9.79
C ASP A 240 -14.91 20.28 10.33
N ALA A 241 -14.62 19.50 11.37
CA ALA A 241 -15.57 18.54 11.94
C ALA A 241 -16.84 19.20 12.51
N GLY A 242 -16.75 20.45 12.97
CA GLY A 242 -17.89 21.16 13.54
C GLY A 242 -18.88 21.67 12.49
N THR A 243 -18.38 22.09 11.33
CA THR A 243 -19.20 22.61 10.22
C THR A 243 -19.40 21.58 9.11
N GLN A 244 -18.63 20.47 9.11
CA GLN A 244 -18.61 19.43 8.08
C GLN A 244 -18.34 19.99 6.68
N LYS A 245 -17.41 20.97 6.60
CA LYS A 245 -17.06 21.63 5.34
C LYS A 245 -15.61 21.38 4.97
N ALA A 246 -15.42 20.99 3.73
CA ALA A 246 -14.12 20.90 3.09
C ALA A 246 -13.59 22.30 2.74
N SER A 247 -12.28 22.46 2.83
CA SER A 247 -11.54 23.63 2.36
C SER A 247 -10.20 23.19 1.78
N VAL A 248 -9.75 23.90 0.74
CA VAL A 248 -8.39 23.75 0.23
C VAL A 248 -7.38 24.18 1.29
N TYR A 249 -6.25 23.49 1.36
CA TYR A 249 -5.19 23.79 2.34
C TYR A 249 -3.94 24.42 1.72
N ASP A 250 -3.91 24.61 0.42
CA ASP A 250 -2.75 25.13 -0.32
C ASP A 250 -2.40 26.60 -0.01
N THR A 251 -3.32 27.34 0.57
CA THR A 251 -3.18 28.79 0.84
C THR A 251 -3.46 29.18 2.29
N ILE A 252 -3.59 28.21 3.21
CA ILE A 252 -3.80 28.46 4.64
C ILE A 252 -2.53 29.04 5.30
N PRO A 253 -2.63 29.63 6.49
CA PRO A 253 -1.46 30.15 7.21
C PRO A 253 -0.35 29.12 7.42
N GLU A 254 -0.68 27.87 7.67
CA GLU A 254 0.24 26.75 7.87
C GLU A 254 0.99 26.40 6.57
N ALA A 255 0.35 26.53 5.40
CA ALA A 255 1.00 26.40 4.11
C ALA A 255 2.07 27.48 3.91
N ARG A 256 1.72 28.75 4.22
CA ARG A 256 2.69 29.84 4.17
C ARG A 256 3.87 29.61 5.11
N GLN A 257 3.61 29.14 6.33
CA GLN A 257 4.64 28.84 7.32
C GLN A 257 5.58 27.72 6.82
N TYR A 258 5.03 26.66 6.26
CA TYR A 258 5.79 25.54 5.73
C TYR A 258 6.68 25.94 4.56
N TYR A 259 6.13 26.58 3.53
CA TYR A 259 6.90 26.99 2.37
C TYR A 259 7.91 28.09 2.69
N GLN A 260 7.62 28.96 3.67
CA GLN A 260 8.60 29.94 4.18
C GLN A 260 9.77 29.22 4.86
N LYS A 261 9.50 28.18 5.67
CA LYS A 261 10.53 27.37 6.30
C LYS A 261 11.37 26.62 5.25
N LEU A 262 10.75 26.06 4.23
CA LEU A 262 11.49 25.42 3.12
C LEU A 262 12.35 26.42 2.35
N CYS A 263 11.87 27.63 2.10
CA CYS A 263 12.66 28.70 1.48
C CYS A 263 13.88 29.06 2.34
N GLU A 264 13.70 29.27 3.64
CA GLU A 264 14.80 29.50 4.59
C GLU A 264 15.84 28.37 4.52
N MET A 265 15.39 27.11 4.60
CA MET A 265 16.25 25.92 4.57
C MET A 265 16.94 25.72 3.21
N TYR A 266 16.28 26.05 2.13
CA TYR A 266 16.87 26.05 0.80
C TYR A 266 18.03 27.06 0.68
N ASN A 267 17.80 28.29 1.14
CA ASN A 267 18.84 29.35 1.13
C ASN A 267 20.01 29.03 2.07
N GLN A 268 19.78 28.22 3.12
CA GLN A 268 20.84 27.73 4.01
C GLN A 268 21.54 26.47 3.50
N GLY A 269 21.10 25.87 2.39
CA GLY A 269 21.67 24.64 1.82
C GLY A 269 21.30 23.38 2.61
N VAL A 270 20.22 23.42 3.40
CA VAL A 270 19.67 22.27 4.12
C VAL A 270 18.76 21.46 3.20
N VAL A 271 17.88 22.11 2.43
CA VAL A 271 17.09 21.45 1.37
C VAL A 271 17.97 21.21 0.15
N ASP A 272 17.89 20.03 -0.44
CA ASP A 272 18.64 19.68 -1.65
C ASP A 272 18.25 20.59 -2.82
N PRO A 273 19.23 21.21 -3.50
CA PRO A 273 18.93 22.04 -4.66
C PRO A 273 18.38 21.26 -5.87
N GLU A 274 18.57 19.94 -5.94
CA GLU A 274 18.06 19.09 -7.01
C GLU A 274 16.65 18.55 -6.75
N THR A 275 16.06 18.85 -5.60
CA THR A 275 14.80 18.29 -5.07
C THR A 275 13.64 18.34 -6.09
N PHE A 276 13.55 19.38 -6.95
CA PHE A 276 12.49 19.52 -7.95
C PHE A 276 12.74 18.77 -9.28
N THR A 277 13.87 18.09 -9.40
CA THR A 277 14.30 17.41 -10.65
C THR A 277 14.63 15.94 -10.44
N LEU A 278 14.61 15.46 -9.21
CA LEU A 278 14.87 14.07 -8.89
C LEU A 278 13.76 13.16 -9.40
N SER A 279 14.16 12.05 -10.03
CA SER A 279 13.25 10.92 -10.23
C SER A 279 13.08 10.11 -8.93
N TYR A 280 12.01 9.35 -8.84
CA TYR A 280 11.78 8.43 -7.72
C TYR A 280 12.96 7.51 -7.44
N ASN A 281 13.55 6.91 -8.48
CA ASN A 281 14.69 6.02 -8.30
C ASN A 281 15.91 6.74 -7.71
N GLN A 282 16.20 7.97 -8.14
CA GLN A 282 17.31 8.77 -7.60
C GLN A 282 17.06 9.12 -6.13
N TYR A 283 15.83 9.50 -5.79
CA TYR A 283 15.41 9.76 -4.41
C TYR A 283 15.60 8.54 -3.50
N ILE A 284 15.11 7.38 -3.90
CA ILE A 284 15.26 6.13 -3.14
C ILE A 284 16.72 5.71 -3.00
N ASP A 285 17.52 5.85 -4.05
CA ASP A 285 18.96 5.54 -4.01
C ASP A 285 19.70 6.43 -3.00
N ARG A 286 19.40 7.73 -2.95
CA ARG A 286 20.01 8.67 -1.99
C ARG A 286 19.64 8.31 -0.54
N ILE A 287 18.37 8.00 -0.27
CA ILE A 287 17.94 7.54 1.07
C ILE A 287 18.68 6.25 1.44
N ALA A 288 18.75 5.28 0.52
CA ALA A 288 19.42 3.99 0.74
C ALA A 288 20.95 4.09 0.90
N GLU A 289 21.58 5.16 0.42
CA GLU A 289 22.98 5.45 0.68
C GLU A 289 23.24 5.90 2.13
N GLY A 290 22.21 6.40 2.82
CA GLY A 290 22.26 6.83 4.22
C GLY A 290 22.73 8.27 4.44
N ASN A 291 22.70 9.10 3.40
CA ASN A 291 23.18 10.48 3.44
C ASN A 291 22.09 11.53 3.62
N VAL A 292 20.82 11.18 3.41
CA VAL A 292 19.66 12.06 3.63
C VAL A 292 19.31 12.07 5.11
N LEU A 293 19.28 13.24 5.75
CA LEU A 293 19.05 13.36 7.19
C LEU A 293 17.57 13.41 7.55
N GLY A 294 16.71 13.93 6.67
CA GLY A 294 15.26 13.97 6.86
C GLY A 294 14.51 14.17 5.56
N PHE A 295 13.23 13.80 5.57
CA PHE A 295 12.28 13.94 4.46
C PHE A 295 10.84 13.85 4.98
N VAL A 296 9.87 14.15 4.11
CA VAL A 296 8.44 13.83 4.32
C VAL A 296 8.03 12.83 3.27
N ASP A 297 7.49 11.70 3.70
CA ASP A 297 6.97 10.67 2.79
C ASP A 297 6.13 9.64 3.56
N GLN A 298 5.48 8.76 2.81
CA GLN A 298 4.79 7.58 3.35
C GLN A 298 5.78 6.43 3.55
N TYR A 299 5.61 5.65 4.61
CA TYR A 299 6.53 4.54 4.91
C TYR A 299 6.67 3.53 3.77
N TRP A 300 5.56 3.13 3.15
CA TRP A 300 5.58 2.16 2.04
C TRP A 300 6.42 2.62 0.85
N ASN A 301 6.53 3.94 0.61
CA ASN A 301 7.30 4.50 -0.51
C ASN A 301 8.82 4.42 -0.26
N VAL A 302 9.27 4.50 1.00
CA VAL A 302 10.69 4.48 1.39
C VAL A 302 11.14 3.18 2.07
N MET A 303 10.23 2.25 2.31
CA MET A 303 10.50 0.98 3.01
C MET A 303 11.65 0.20 2.38
N GLY A 304 11.71 0.14 1.05
CA GLY A 304 12.80 -0.54 0.34
C GLY A 304 14.18 0.05 0.63
N ALA A 305 14.27 1.38 0.71
CA ALA A 305 15.51 2.06 1.07
C ALA A 305 15.91 1.79 2.54
N GLN A 306 14.95 1.82 3.46
CA GLN A 306 15.21 1.50 4.87
C GLN A 306 15.66 0.05 5.05
N ASN A 307 15.03 -0.90 4.38
CA ASN A 307 15.43 -2.32 4.41
C ASN A 307 16.86 -2.50 3.87
N ARG A 308 17.25 -1.77 2.84
CA ARG A 308 18.62 -1.79 2.33
C ARG A 308 19.62 -1.27 3.35
N LEU A 309 19.31 -0.19 4.07
CA LEU A 309 20.15 0.33 5.16
C LEU A 309 20.34 -0.70 6.27
N TYR A 310 19.29 -1.40 6.68
CA TYR A 310 19.40 -2.50 7.66
C TYR A 310 20.28 -3.63 7.14
N ALA A 311 20.09 -4.06 5.89
CA ALA A 311 20.88 -5.13 5.28
C ALA A 311 22.37 -4.78 5.16
N GLU A 312 22.70 -3.50 5.00
CA GLU A 312 24.07 -2.98 4.97
C GLU A 312 24.66 -2.69 6.36
N GLY A 313 23.93 -3.00 7.45
CA GLY A 313 24.37 -2.77 8.83
C GLY A 313 24.39 -1.29 9.25
N LYS A 314 23.63 -0.45 8.56
CA LYS A 314 23.53 1.00 8.78
C LYS A 314 22.25 1.35 9.55
N ALA A 315 21.96 0.67 10.65
CA ALA A 315 20.75 0.89 11.43
C ALA A 315 20.60 2.33 11.95
N ASP A 316 21.72 2.98 12.25
CA ASP A 316 21.79 4.39 12.67
C ASP A 316 21.36 5.37 11.56
N CYS A 317 21.45 4.95 10.29
CA CYS A 317 21.00 5.72 9.14
C CYS A 317 19.52 5.48 8.79
N THR A 318 18.82 4.59 9.48
CA THR A 318 17.37 4.43 9.31
C THR A 318 16.60 5.53 10.04
N TYR A 319 15.29 5.60 9.84
CA TYR A 319 14.52 6.80 10.18
C TYR A 319 13.44 6.54 11.23
N VAL A 320 13.09 7.60 11.94
CA VAL A 320 12.00 7.65 12.92
C VAL A 320 10.98 8.70 12.42
N PRO A 321 9.67 8.42 12.44
CA PRO A 321 8.64 9.36 12.07
C PRO A 321 8.31 10.31 13.23
N PHE A 322 7.96 11.57 12.92
CA PHE A 322 7.48 12.54 13.90
C PHE A 322 6.21 13.22 13.44
N ALA A 323 5.30 13.43 14.38
CA ALA A 323 4.06 14.20 14.19
C ALA A 323 4.34 15.70 14.39
N ILE A 324 4.89 16.35 13.37
CA ILE A 324 5.22 17.80 13.40
C ILE A 324 3.98 18.63 13.15
N THR A 325 3.76 19.67 13.96
CA THR A 325 2.64 20.61 13.82
C THR A 325 3.14 22.05 13.71
N ALA A 326 2.25 22.97 13.31
CA ALA A 326 2.61 24.38 13.10
C ALA A 326 3.01 25.11 14.39
N ARG A 327 2.59 24.63 15.55
CA ARG A 327 2.87 25.26 16.86
C ARG A 327 2.83 24.22 17.98
N GLU A 328 3.58 24.49 19.02
CA GLU A 328 3.56 23.70 20.25
C GLU A 328 2.15 23.57 20.82
N GLY A 329 1.80 22.38 21.31
CA GLY A 329 0.50 22.07 21.92
C GLY A 329 -0.66 21.90 20.94
N LEU A 330 -0.44 22.02 19.62
CA LEU A 330 -1.42 21.60 18.63
C LEU A 330 -1.36 20.07 18.51
N GLU A 331 -2.51 19.44 18.65
CA GLU A 331 -2.62 17.99 18.50
C GLU A 331 -2.70 17.62 17.01
N GLY A 332 -1.74 16.84 16.54
CA GLY A 332 -1.73 16.31 15.18
C GLY A 332 -2.67 15.10 15.01
N SER A 333 -3.02 14.80 13.77
CA SER A 333 -3.83 13.63 13.40
C SER A 333 -3.08 12.67 12.45
N TYR A 334 -1.78 12.50 12.67
CA TYR A 334 -0.93 11.63 11.85
C TYR A 334 -1.29 10.14 11.94
N ASN A 335 -1.75 9.69 13.12
CA ASN A 335 -2.19 8.33 13.36
C ASN A 335 -3.72 8.28 13.32
N CYS A 336 -4.29 8.60 12.15
CA CYS A 336 -5.73 8.58 11.91
C CYS A 336 -6.08 7.39 11.01
N ARG A 337 -6.91 6.48 11.51
CA ARG A 337 -7.40 5.34 10.75
C ARG A 337 -8.53 5.79 9.82
N GLU A 338 -8.46 5.33 8.58
CA GLU A 338 -9.50 5.58 7.59
C GLU A 338 -10.83 4.91 8.03
N TYR A 339 -11.92 5.63 7.88
CA TYR A 339 -13.28 5.10 8.08
C TYR A 339 -13.76 4.42 6.80
N GLN A 340 -13.55 5.06 5.65
CA GLN A 340 -13.95 4.56 4.35
C GLN A 340 -12.90 3.61 3.75
N ILE A 341 -13.35 2.62 3.01
CA ILE A 341 -12.49 1.81 2.15
C ILE A 341 -12.26 2.53 0.81
N ASN A 342 -11.18 2.17 0.11
CA ASN A 342 -10.97 2.67 -1.25
C ASN A 342 -11.98 2.03 -2.20
N THR A 343 -12.86 2.87 -2.79
CA THR A 343 -13.89 2.48 -3.75
C THR A 343 -13.49 2.69 -5.21
N GLY A 344 -12.37 3.38 -5.46
CA GLY A 344 -11.90 3.73 -6.81
C GLY A 344 -11.15 2.60 -7.52
N ALA A 345 -10.64 1.61 -6.77
CA ALA A 345 -9.85 0.54 -7.35
C ALA A 345 -10.04 -0.80 -6.63
N GLY A 346 -9.75 -1.89 -7.33
CA GLY A 346 -9.80 -3.24 -6.78
C GLY A 346 -9.57 -4.29 -7.84
N ILE A 347 -9.62 -5.55 -7.43
CA ILE A 347 -9.54 -6.66 -8.36
C ILE A 347 -10.93 -6.96 -8.94
N GLY A 348 -11.05 -6.88 -10.26
CA GLY A 348 -12.23 -7.28 -11.03
C GLY A 348 -12.00 -8.60 -11.76
N ILE A 349 -13.10 -9.21 -12.21
CA ILE A 349 -13.09 -10.38 -13.10
C ILE A 349 -13.51 -9.89 -14.48
N SER A 350 -12.70 -10.18 -15.51
CA SER A 350 -12.97 -9.71 -16.85
C SER A 350 -14.08 -10.50 -17.55
N VAL A 351 -14.68 -9.91 -18.57
CA VAL A 351 -15.68 -10.57 -19.44
C VAL A 351 -15.08 -11.71 -20.26
N ASP A 352 -13.76 -11.77 -20.42
CA ASP A 352 -13.05 -12.86 -21.11
C ASP A 352 -12.81 -14.08 -20.22
N CYS A 353 -12.99 -13.95 -18.89
CA CYS A 353 -12.85 -15.06 -17.96
C CYS A 353 -13.87 -16.16 -18.26
N GLN A 354 -13.39 -17.34 -18.65
CA GLN A 354 -14.24 -18.47 -19.04
C GLN A 354 -14.86 -19.21 -17.85
N ASP A 355 -14.38 -18.96 -16.63
CA ASP A 355 -14.84 -19.63 -15.40
C ASP A 355 -14.96 -18.63 -14.24
N VAL A 356 -15.91 -17.71 -14.35
CA VAL A 356 -16.17 -16.65 -13.36
C VAL A 356 -16.44 -17.24 -11.96
N GLU A 357 -17.22 -18.33 -11.87
CA GLU A 357 -17.51 -18.98 -10.58
C GLU A 357 -16.23 -19.61 -9.97
N GLY A 358 -15.36 -20.18 -10.80
CA GLY A 358 -14.07 -20.69 -10.35
C GLY A 358 -13.12 -19.58 -9.90
N ALA A 359 -13.12 -18.44 -10.58
CA ALA A 359 -12.35 -17.26 -10.20
C ALA A 359 -12.81 -16.70 -8.85
N LEU A 360 -14.12 -16.51 -8.66
CA LEU A 360 -14.70 -16.07 -7.38
C LEU A 360 -14.46 -17.08 -6.26
N GLY A 361 -14.58 -18.38 -6.55
CA GLY A 361 -14.24 -19.43 -5.59
C GLY A 361 -12.78 -19.41 -5.15
N PHE A 362 -11.86 -19.00 -6.02
CA PHE A 362 -10.46 -18.78 -5.64
C PHE A 362 -10.30 -17.58 -4.72
N LEU A 363 -10.93 -16.43 -5.04
CA LEU A 363 -10.89 -15.25 -4.18
C LEU A 363 -11.49 -15.52 -2.80
N ASP A 364 -12.60 -16.27 -2.74
CA ASP A 364 -13.21 -16.71 -1.47
C ASP A 364 -12.26 -17.58 -0.64
N GLN A 365 -11.58 -18.53 -1.28
CA GLN A 365 -10.63 -19.40 -0.60
C GLN A 365 -9.39 -18.65 -0.11
N LEU A 366 -8.92 -17.61 -0.82
CA LEU A 366 -7.82 -16.78 -0.37
C LEU A 366 -8.10 -16.08 0.97
N LEU A 367 -9.37 -15.83 1.27
CA LEU A 367 -9.84 -15.21 2.53
C LEU A 367 -10.17 -16.23 3.62
N SER A 368 -10.11 -17.53 3.33
CA SER A 368 -10.35 -18.56 4.35
C SER A 368 -9.25 -18.53 5.43
N PRO A 369 -9.58 -18.83 6.71
CA PRO A 369 -8.61 -18.81 7.80
C PRO A 369 -7.34 -19.62 7.51
N GLU A 370 -7.47 -20.81 6.94
CA GLU A 370 -6.35 -21.68 6.60
C GLU A 370 -5.41 -21.04 5.56
N ILE A 371 -5.98 -20.45 4.51
CA ILE A 371 -5.17 -19.84 3.45
C ILE A 371 -4.58 -18.50 3.92
N MET A 372 -5.28 -17.72 4.73
CA MET A 372 -4.73 -16.51 5.34
C MET A 372 -3.48 -16.82 6.17
N VAL A 373 -3.49 -17.89 6.99
CA VAL A 373 -2.30 -18.33 7.72
C VAL A 373 -1.17 -18.70 6.75
N LEU A 374 -1.45 -19.50 5.71
CA LEU A 374 -0.43 -19.86 4.71
C LEU A 374 0.17 -18.62 4.01
N ARG A 375 -0.64 -17.65 3.69
CA ARG A 375 -0.21 -16.42 2.99
C ARG A 375 0.79 -15.60 3.80
N TYR A 376 0.66 -15.56 5.11
CA TYR A 376 1.41 -14.66 5.98
C TYR A 376 2.36 -15.40 6.94
N TRP A 377 1.92 -16.46 7.58
CA TRP A 377 2.73 -17.24 8.54
C TRP A 377 3.48 -18.40 7.88
N GLY A 378 2.92 -18.98 6.81
CA GLY A 378 3.47 -20.15 6.14
C GLY A 378 2.95 -21.46 6.72
N GLU A 379 3.82 -22.46 6.88
CA GLU A 379 3.49 -23.81 7.34
C GLU A 379 3.99 -24.04 8.78
N GLU A 380 3.08 -24.52 9.65
CA GLU A 380 3.41 -24.93 11.04
C GLU A 380 4.54 -25.96 11.06
N GLY A 381 5.48 -25.83 12.02
CA GLY A 381 6.65 -26.69 12.16
C GLY A 381 7.77 -26.40 11.13
N ILE A 382 7.52 -25.56 10.12
CA ILE A 382 8.50 -25.14 9.13
C ILE A 382 8.81 -23.65 9.27
N ASP A 383 7.77 -22.83 9.23
CA ASP A 383 7.88 -21.37 9.20
C ASP A 383 7.54 -20.72 10.54
N TYR A 384 6.72 -21.37 11.34
CA TYR A 384 6.32 -20.95 12.67
C TYR A 384 5.96 -22.17 13.55
N GLU A 385 5.89 -21.95 14.85
CA GLU A 385 5.43 -22.90 15.85
C GLU A 385 4.19 -22.34 16.57
N VAL A 386 3.47 -23.20 17.31
CA VAL A 386 2.28 -22.85 18.07
C VAL A 386 2.47 -23.19 19.53
N GLU A 387 2.26 -22.23 20.45
CA GLU A 387 2.27 -22.46 21.88
C GLU A 387 1.01 -23.19 22.38
N GLU A 388 1.01 -23.68 23.62
CA GLU A 388 -0.13 -24.42 24.21
C GLU A 388 -1.43 -23.61 24.22
N ASP A 389 -1.36 -22.30 24.30
CA ASP A 389 -2.50 -21.37 24.28
C ASP A 389 -2.94 -20.94 22.87
N GLY A 390 -2.26 -21.45 21.82
CA GLY A 390 -2.56 -21.17 20.43
C GLY A 390 -1.78 -19.97 19.85
N LEU A 391 -0.87 -19.35 20.62
CA LEU A 391 -0.08 -18.24 20.13
C LEU A 391 0.96 -18.71 19.11
N PHE A 392 1.03 -18.07 17.94
CA PHE A 392 2.04 -18.33 16.92
C PHE A 392 3.33 -17.61 17.26
N TYR A 393 4.44 -18.28 17.03
CA TYR A 393 5.76 -17.69 17.17
C TYR A 393 6.75 -18.33 16.19
N ARG A 394 7.86 -17.64 15.93
CA ARG A 394 9.01 -18.17 15.18
C ARG A 394 10.16 -18.45 16.13
N THR A 395 10.80 -19.59 15.96
CA THR A 395 12.10 -19.86 16.60
C THR A 395 13.14 -18.91 15.99
N GLU A 396 14.28 -18.74 16.69
CA GLU A 396 15.38 -17.93 16.17
C GLU A 396 15.86 -18.40 14.79
N GLU A 397 15.91 -19.72 14.55
CA GLU A 397 16.27 -20.28 13.25
C GLU A 397 15.25 -19.92 12.16
N GLN A 398 13.95 -19.95 12.48
CA GLN A 398 12.88 -19.56 11.55
C GLN A 398 12.95 -18.07 11.24
N ARG A 399 13.19 -17.19 12.24
CA ARG A 399 13.38 -15.75 12.03
C ARG A 399 14.57 -15.46 11.11
N GLN A 400 15.73 -16.11 11.37
CA GLN A 400 16.93 -15.93 10.54
C GLN A 400 16.70 -16.38 9.10
N ARG A 401 15.94 -17.47 8.87
CA ARG A 401 15.55 -17.88 7.52
C ARG A 401 14.66 -16.84 6.85
N TRP A 402 13.65 -16.34 7.55
CA TRP A 402 12.74 -15.32 7.04
C TRP A 402 13.38 -13.95 6.85
N ALA A 403 14.45 -13.63 7.57
CA ALA A 403 15.26 -12.43 7.32
C ALA A 403 16.08 -12.50 6.01
N ASN A 404 16.21 -13.68 5.40
CA ASN A 404 16.91 -13.86 4.14
C ASN A 404 15.97 -13.62 2.94
N GLY A 405 16.23 -12.58 2.15
CA GLY A 405 15.39 -12.19 1.01
C GLY A 405 15.29 -13.27 -0.10
N GLU A 406 16.33 -14.10 -0.30
CA GLU A 406 16.27 -15.20 -1.25
C GLU A 406 15.30 -16.29 -0.74
N TYR A 407 15.39 -16.61 0.57
CA TYR A 407 14.44 -17.54 1.19
C TYR A 407 13.00 -17.04 1.09
N GLN A 408 12.75 -15.77 1.37
CA GLN A 408 11.41 -15.16 1.23
C GLN A 408 10.90 -15.28 -0.21
N ARG A 409 11.73 -14.96 -1.20
CA ARG A 409 11.36 -15.03 -2.62
C ARG A 409 10.99 -16.44 -3.08
N GLU A 410 11.64 -17.47 -2.53
CA GLU A 410 11.39 -18.88 -2.88
C GLU A 410 10.24 -19.50 -2.08
N ASN A 411 10.01 -19.02 -0.85
CA ASN A 411 9.16 -19.69 0.12
C ASN A 411 7.96 -18.87 0.59
N GLY A 412 7.95 -17.53 0.42
CA GLY A 412 6.89 -16.64 0.83
C GLY A 412 6.11 -16.09 -0.36
N TYR A 413 4.79 -16.01 -0.27
CA TYR A 413 3.94 -15.30 -1.22
C TYR A 413 2.56 -15.01 -0.62
N SER A 414 2.30 -13.75 -0.32
CA SER A 414 1.07 -13.36 0.36
C SER A 414 -0.13 -13.10 -0.57
N TYR A 415 0.04 -13.12 -1.91
CA TYR A 415 -0.98 -12.64 -2.83
C TYR A 415 -1.43 -11.21 -2.49
N SER A 416 -0.50 -10.30 -2.22
CA SER A 416 -0.75 -8.99 -1.61
C SER A 416 -1.71 -8.08 -2.38
N TYR A 417 -1.89 -8.28 -3.69
CA TYR A 417 -2.83 -7.50 -4.52
C TYR A 417 -4.14 -8.24 -4.81
N PHE A 418 -4.35 -9.37 -4.15
CA PHE A 418 -5.64 -10.06 -4.07
C PHE A 418 -6.32 -9.73 -2.74
N PRO A 419 -7.63 -9.95 -2.59
CA PRO A 419 -8.34 -9.67 -1.35
C PRO A 419 -7.64 -10.27 -0.13
N GLY A 420 -7.48 -9.47 0.90
CA GLY A 420 -6.83 -9.82 2.16
C GLY A 420 -7.11 -8.75 3.20
N TYR A 421 -7.01 -9.11 4.46
CA TYR A 421 -7.22 -8.18 5.57
C TYR A 421 -5.97 -8.10 6.45
N ALA A 422 -5.82 -6.97 7.16
CA ALA A 422 -4.85 -6.75 8.22
C ALA A 422 -5.49 -6.98 9.59
N GLY A 423 -4.73 -6.78 10.66
CA GLY A 423 -5.20 -6.94 12.03
C GLY A 423 -5.13 -8.39 12.51
N MET A 424 -6.22 -8.90 13.06
CA MET A 424 -6.25 -10.21 13.71
C MET A 424 -6.66 -11.33 12.74
N LEU A 425 -6.06 -12.51 12.90
CA LEU A 425 -6.58 -13.73 12.30
C LEU A 425 -7.95 -14.11 12.88
N ALA A 426 -8.66 -15.01 12.21
CA ALA A 426 -9.99 -15.46 12.64
C ALA A 426 -10.02 -16.14 14.01
N ASP A 427 -8.87 -16.58 14.54
CA ASP A 427 -8.74 -17.14 15.89
C ASP A 427 -8.85 -16.08 17.00
N GLY A 428 -8.71 -14.79 16.66
CA GLY A 428 -8.74 -13.67 17.61
C GLY A 428 -7.56 -13.63 18.58
N ILE A 429 -6.50 -14.41 18.34
CA ILE A 429 -5.30 -14.54 19.16
C ILE A 429 -4.08 -13.99 18.39
N ASN A 430 -3.95 -14.39 17.13
CA ASN A 430 -2.79 -14.12 16.31
C ASN A 430 -3.03 -12.96 15.34
N THR A 431 -1.99 -12.17 15.09
CA THR A 431 -2.01 -11.14 14.05
C THR A 431 -1.92 -11.78 12.67
N VAL A 432 -2.48 -11.11 11.66
CA VAL A 432 -2.34 -11.54 10.26
C VAL A 432 -0.86 -11.49 9.86
N VAL A 433 -0.21 -10.38 10.13
CA VAL A 433 1.21 -10.16 9.80
C VAL A 433 2.08 -10.60 10.99
N PRO A 434 2.99 -11.57 10.81
CA PRO A 434 3.84 -12.07 11.90
C PRO A 434 4.64 -10.97 12.60
N GLU A 435 5.14 -10.02 11.82
CA GLU A 435 5.97 -8.91 12.30
C GLU A 435 5.20 -7.92 13.19
N GLU A 436 3.87 -7.98 13.22
CA GLU A 436 3.00 -7.18 14.08
C GLU A 436 2.67 -7.86 15.41
N GLN A 437 2.90 -9.18 15.51
CA GLN A 437 2.69 -9.91 16.77
C GLN A 437 3.71 -9.44 17.82
N PRO A 438 3.28 -9.00 19.02
CA PRO A 438 4.17 -8.31 19.96
C PRO A 438 5.47 -9.04 20.26
N GLY A 439 5.45 -10.35 20.46
CA GLY A 439 6.63 -11.18 20.70
C GLY A 439 7.57 -11.24 19.50
N GLU A 440 7.01 -11.39 18.31
CA GLU A 440 7.76 -11.46 17.04
C GLU A 440 8.32 -10.09 16.65
N TYR A 441 7.53 -9.04 16.80
CA TYR A 441 8.00 -7.67 16.57
C TYR A 441 9.26 -7.36 17.41
N TYR A 442 9.16 -7.54 18.73
CA TYR A 442 10.28 -7.24 19.63
C TYR A 442 11.49 -8.13 19.39
N ALA A 443 11.29 -9.41 19.05
CA ALA A 443 12.39 -10.34 18.78
C ALA A 443 13.20 -9.95 17.53
N GLN A 444 12.56 -9.35 16.54
CA GLN A 444 13.21 -8.95 15.28
C GLN A 444 13.94 -7.61 15.36
N LEU A 445 13.61 -6.75 16.34
CA LEU A 445 14.28 -5.48 16.51
C LEU A 445 15.76 -5.66 16.83
N LEU A 446 16.60 -4.87 16.19
CA LEU A 446 18.00 -4.75 16.55
C LEU A 446 18.14 -4.11 17.95
N ASP A 447 19.20 -4.43 18.69
CA ASP A 447 19.44 -3.83 20.00
C ASP A 447 19.56 -2.30 19.91
N TYR A 448 20.05 -1.78 18.81
CA TYR A 448 20.07 -0.35 18.51
C TYR A 448 18.65 0.24 18.47
N ASP A 449 17.74 -0.39 17.76
CA ASP A 449 16.33 0.04 17.64
C ASP A 449 15.59 -0.04 18.98
N LYS A 450 15.82 -1.13 19.74
CA LYS A 450 15.32 -1.26 21.12
C LYS A 450 15.81 -0.11 21.99
N GLY A 451 17.09 0.31 21.83
CA GLY A 451 17.67 1.45 22.52
C GLY A 451 16.97 2.78 22.16
N VAL A 452 16.70 3.01 20.87
CA VAL A 452 15.98 4.20 20.39
C VAL A 452 14.56 4.24 20.96
N LEU A 453 13.80 3.16 20.84
CA LEU A 453 12.44 3.08 21.39
C LEU A 453 12.43 3.31 22.91
N ALA A 454 13.34 2.69 23.63
CA ALA A 454 13.47 2.83 25.07
C ALA A 454 13.79 4.29 25.49
N ALA A 455 14.61 5.02 24.72
CA ALA A 455 14.92 6.43 24.97
C ALA A 455 13.69 7.33 24.95
N TYR A 456 12.68 6.98 24.11
CA TYR A 456 11.41 7.69 24.04
C TYR A 456 10.33 7.10 24.96
N GLY A 457 10.51 5.89 25.49
CA GLY A 457 9.52 5.16 26.28
C GLY A 457 8.43 4.52 25.43
N TYR A 458 8.72 4.20 24.18
CA TYR A 458 7.80 3.63 23.19
C TYR A 458 8.05 2.13 22.97
N GLN A 459 7.01 1.44 22.51
CA GLN A 459 7.05 0.00 22.18
C GLN A 459 7.20 -0.26 20.68
N ASN A 460 6.76 0.68 19.85
CA ASN A 460 6.81 0.60 18.38
C ASN A 460 6.95 1.99 17.75
N TRP A 461 7.19 2.03 16.43
CA TRP A 461 7.41 3.28 15.72
C TRP A 461 6.13 4.10 15.50
N LYS A 462 4.96 3.47 15.52
CA LYS A 462 3.68 4.17 15.36
C LYS A 462 3.38 5.11 16.52
N GLU A 463 3.87 4.78 17.72
CA GLU A 463 3.68 5.62 18.93
C GLU A 463 4.30 7.02 18.81
N PHE A 464 5.28 7.22 17.93
CA PHE A 464 5.83 8.54 17.63
C PHE A 464 4.82 9.51 17.00
N LEU A 465 3.78 8.97 16.37
CA LEU A 465 2.72 9.75 15.71
C LEU A 465 1.53 10.05 16.63
N GLY A 466 1.63 9.66 17.89
CA GLY A 466 0.58 9.85 18.89
C GLY A 466 -0.49 8.76 18.90
N PRO A 467 -1.52 8.91 19.73
CA PRO A 467 -2.59 7.93 19.86
C PRO A 467 -3.37 7.77 18.55
N GLU A 468 -3.86 6.55 18.31
CA GLU A 468 -4.75 6.31 17.19
C GLU A 468 -6.04 7.11 17.34
N LYS A 469 -6.45 7.74 16.24
CA LYS A 469 -7.76 8.37 16.07
C LYS A 469 -8.55 7.59 15.02
N ILE A 470 -9.85 7.52 15.19
CA ILE A 470 -10.73 7.01 14.13
C ILE A 470 -11.18 8.23 13.33
N GLY A 471 -11.01 8.18 12.01
CA GLY A 471 -11.46 9.21 11.11
C GLY A 471 -12.99 9.35 11.15
N GLU A 472 -13.46 10.54 10.80
CA GLU A 472 -14.88 10.81 10.64
C GLU A 472 -15.47 9.97 9.48
N VAL A 473 -16.77 9.80 9.45
CA VAL A 473 -17.46 8.95 8.45
C VAL A 473 -17.15 9.32 6.99
N TRP A 474 -16.76 10.54 6.72
CA TRP A 474 -16.36 10.99 5.37
C TRP A 474 -14.89 10.75 5.05
N TYR A 475 -14.07 10.43 6.04
CA TYR A 475 -12.62 10.30 5.85
C TYR A 475 -12.21 8.91 5.34
N PRO A 476 -11.32 8.80 4.35
CA PRO A 476 -10.68 9.88 3.57
C PRO A 476 -11.51 10.29 2.34
N LEU A 477 -11.23 11.50 1.82
CA LEU A 477 -11.86 12.02 0.60
C LEU A 477 -10.99 11.84 -0.66
N TYR A 478 -9.70 11.52 -0.52
CA TYR A 478 -8.78 11.50 -1.66
C TYR A 478 -9.26 10.61 -2.81
N SER A 479 -9.94 9.50 -2.51
CA SER A 479 -10.41 8.55 -3.52
C SER A 479 -11.53 9.11 -4.40
N CYS A 480 -12.37 10.02 -3.89
CA CYS A 480 -13.49 10.52 -4.69
C CYS A 480 -13.06 11.37 -5.89
N LYS A 481 -11.91 12.04 -5.83
CA LYS A 481 -11.40 12.83 -6.96
C LYS A 481 -10.87 11.97 -8.12
N GLU A 482 -10.57 10.70 -7.89
CA GLU A 482 -10.15 9.77 -8.93
C GLU A 482 -11.28 9.47 -9.93
N ASP A 483 -12.53 9.54 -9.48
CA ASP A 483 -13.74 9.29 -10.26
C ASP A 483 -14.26 10.57 -10.97
N TRP A 484 -13.64 11.73 -10.76
CA TRP A 484 -14.15 12.99 -11.32
C TRP A 484 -13.94 13.10 -12.81
N PRO A 485 -15.02 13.36 -13.60
CA PRO A 485 -14.87 13.58 -15.03
C PRO A 485 -13.95 14.79 -15.31
N ALA A 486 -12.95 14.60 -16.15
CA ALA A 486 -11.96 15.65 -16.46
C ALA A 486 -12.57 16.92 -17.08
N ASP A 487 -13.77 16.82 -17.68
CA ASP A 487 -14.50 17.93 -18.29
C ASP A 487 -15.51 18.59 -17.32
N SER A 488 -15.74 18.02 -16.14
CA SER A 488 -16.54 18.64 -15.08
C SER A 488 -15.91 19.93 -14.54
N ALA A 489 -16.67 20.73 -13.80
CA ALA A 489 -16.15 21.96 -13.18
C ALA A 489 -15.08 21.65 -12.12
N HIS A 490 -15.35 20.67 -11.24
CA HIS A 490 -14.43 20.24 -10.18
C HIS A 490 -13.20 19.50 -10.75
N GLY A 491 -13.35 18.68 -11.81
CA GLY A 491 -12.22 18.03 -12.49
C GLY A 491 -11.27 19.05 -13.15
N LYS A 492 -11.81 20.09 -13.77
CA LYS A 492 -11.01 21.21 -14.30
C LYS A 492 -10.35 22.03 -13.20
N ALA A 493 -11.04 22.24 -12.06
CA ALA A 493 -10.47 22.92 -10.91
C ALA A 493 -9.29 22.14 -10.33
N LEU A 494 -9.41 20.81 -10.17
CA LEU A 494 -8.33 19.93 -9.73
C LEU A 494 -7.11 20.01 -10.67
N ALA A 495 -7.31 19.84 -11.96
CA ALA A 495 -6.23 19.91 -12.95
C ALA A 495 -5.51 21.27 -12.93
N LYS A 496 -6.29 22.36 -12.77
CA LYS A 496 -5.72 23.71 -12.69
C LYS A 496 -4.97 23.95 -11.37
N MET A 497 -5.46 23.40 -10.27
CA MET A 497 -4.81 23.43 -8.96
C MET A 497 -3.41 22.78 -9.03
N GLU A 498 -3.33 21.59 -9.61
CA GLU A 498 -2.06 20.89 -9.79
C GLU A 498 -1.08 21.66 -10.69
N GLU A 499 -1.58 22.21 -11.81
CA GLU A 499 -0.76 23.05 -12.71
C GLU A 499 -0.15 24.25 -12.00
N VAL A 500 -0.97 24.99 -11.23
CA VAL A 500 -0.52 26.19 -10.50
C VAL A 500 0.50 25.81 -9.43
N LYS A 501 0.25 24.77 -8.64
CA LYS A 501 1.18 24.29 -7.61
C LYS A 501 2.52 23.88 -8.20
N ARG A 502 2.53 23.05 -9.23
CA ARG A 502 3.76 22.59 -9.89
C ARG A 502 4.57 23.74 -10.50
N LEU A 503 3.90 24.77 -10.97
CA LEU A 503 4.57 25.96 -11.54
C LEU A 503 5.15 26.89 -10.46
N TRP A 504 4.43 27.07 -9.34
CA TRP A 504 4.72 28.13 -8.37
C TRP A 504 5.47 27.68 -7.14
N LEU A 505 5.20 26.49 -6.57
CA LEU A 505 5.86 26.05 -5.34
C LEU A 505 7.40 25.98 -5.48
N PRO A 506 7.98 25.50 -6.59
CA PRO A 506 9.43 25.60 -6.79
C PRO A 506 9.93 27.06 -6.76
N LYS A 507 9.19 28.01 -7.36
CA LYS A 507 9.59 29.44 -7.36
C LYS A 507 9.52 30.03 -5.97
N VAL A 508 8.49 29.68 -5.19
CA VAL A 508 8.34 30.12 -3.80
C VAL A 508 9.50 29.64 -2.95
N ILE A 509 9.84 28.35 -3.02
CA ILE A 509 10.88 27.73 -2.19
C ILE A 509 12.28 28.18 -2.62
N MET A 510 12.55 28.30 -3.91
CA MET A 510 13.85 28.72 -4.43
C MET A 510 14.04 30.26 -4.46
N SER A 511 13.07 31.05 -4.00
CA SER A 511 13.23 32.50 -3.89
C SER A 511 14.24 32.87 -2.80
N SER A 512 14.75 34.11 -2.82
CA SER A 512 15.49 34.59 -1.64
C SER A 512 14.53 34.85 -0.47
N GLU A 513 15.04 34.80 0.76
CA GLU A 513 14.23 35.05 1.96
C GLU A 513 13.56 36.45 1.90
N GLU A 514 14.23 37.47 1.33
CA GLU A 514 13.66 38.80 1.18
C GLU A 514 12.55 38.85 0.13
N ALA A 515 12.62 38.01 -0.93
CA ALA A 515 11.61 37.97 -2.00
C ALA A 515 10.44 37.05 -1.68
N PHE A 516 10.57 36.18 -0.68
CA PHE A 516 9.55 35.16 -0.35
C PHE A 516 8.15 35.75 -0.25
N ALA A 517 7.97 36.84 0.49
CA ALA A 517 6.65 37.42 0.71
C ALA A 517 5.98 37.86 -0.61
N GLU A 518 6.73 38.48 -1.51
CA GLU A 518 6.23 38.93 -2.83
C GLU A 518 5.88 37.71 -3.73
N VAL A 519 6.75 36.69 -3.76
CA VAL A 519 6.52 35.49 -4.58
C VAL A 519 5.34 34.68 -4.03
N TRP A 520 5.19 34.60 -2.70
CA TRP A 520 4.06 33.93 -2.07
C TRP A 520 2.71 34.63 -2.39
N GLU A 521 2.67 35.95 -2.31
CA GLU A 521 1.47 36.72 -2.68
C GLU A 521 1.12 36.54 -4.16
N ALA A 522 2.12 36.50 -5.04
CA ALA A 522 1.91 36.23 -6.46
C ALA A 522 1.36 34.83 -6.70
N TYR A 523 1.87 33.82 -6.00
CA TYR A 523 1.31 32.45 -6.02
C TYR A 523 -0.16 32.44 -5.59
N GLN A 524 -0.49 33.07 -4.46
CA GLN A 524 -1.86 33.10 -3.96
C GLN A 524 -2.82 33.83 -4.93
N GLN A 525 -2.35 34.91 -5.57
CA GLN A 525 -3.17 35.62 -6.56
C GLN A 525 -3.44 34.76 -7.78
N GLU A 526 -2.43 34.06 -8.28
CA GLU A 526 -2.55 33.15 -9.41
C GLU A 526 -3.47 31.97 -9.08
N TYR A 527 -3.29 31.37 -7.90
CA TYR A 527 -4.14 30.27 -7.43
C TYR A 527 -5.61 30.66 -7.40
N ARG A 528 -5.96 31.80 -6.76
CA ARG A 528 -7.33 32.30 -6.70
C ARG A 528 -7.90 32.74 -8.04
N ALA A 529 -7.05 33.17 -8.97
CA ALA A 529 -7.49 33.62 -10.29
C ALA A 529 -7.77 32.47 -11.26
N GLN A 530 -7.07 31.33 -11.10
CA GLN A 530 -7.14 30.22 -12.04
C GLN A 530 -7.91 29.01 -11.54
N VAL A 531 -7.94 28.78 -10.22
CA VAL A 531 -8.61 27.62 -9.61
C VAL A 531 -10.05 27.98 -9.24
N ASP A 532 -11.01 27.22 -9.75
CA ASP A 532 -12.41 27.31 -9.33
C ASP A 532 -12.58 26.59 -7.98
N ILE A 533 -12.15 27.26 -6.90
CA ILE A 533 -12.20 26.70 -5.53
C ILE A 533 -13.64 26.37 -5.13
N GLU A 534 -14.63 27.17 -5.55
CA GLU A 534 -16.04 26.96 -5.23
C GLU A 534 -16.57 25.66 -5.85
N ALA A 535 -16.20 25.37 -7.09
CA ALA A 535 -16.57 24.12 -7.76
C ALA A 535 -15.88 22.91 -7.09
N TYR A 536 -14.59 23.04 -6.71
CA TYR A 536 -13.84 21.97 -6.06
C TYR A 536 -14.39 21.65 -4.66
N GLU A 537 -14.49 22.63 -3.79
CA GLU A 537 -15.01 22.46 -2.43
C GLU A 537 -16.50 22.09 -2.43
N GLY A 538 -17.26 22.57 -3.42
CA GLY A 538 -18.69 22.26 -3.58
C GLY A 538 -18.93 20.78 -3.79
N GLU A 539 -18.15 20.13 -4.65
CA GLU A 539 -18.23 18.68 -4.89
C GLU A 539 -17.82 17.88 -3.66
N LEU A 540 -16.71 18.25 -3.02
CA LEU A 540 -16.28 17.59 -1.77
C LEU A 540 -17.33 17.72 -0.66
N ASN A 541 -17.94 18.89 -0.54
CA ASN A 541 -19.01 19.09 0.45
C ASN A 541 -20.25 18.25 0.14
N TRP A 542 -20.57 18.05 -1.13
CA TRP A 542 -21.64 17.13 -1.53
C TRP A 542 -21.28 15.70 -1.12
N GLU A 543 -20.09 15.24 -1.43
CA GLU A 543 -19.60 13.90 -1.08
C GLU A 543 -19.63 13.66 0.44
N ILE A 544 -19.14 14.61 1.24
CA ILE A 544 -19.20 14.55 2.71
C ILE A 544 -20.63 14.31 3.17
N GLN A 545 -21.60 15.06 2.64
CA GLN A 545 -23.00 14.92 3.05
C GLN A 545 -23.63 13.61 2.59
N GLU A 546 -23.22 13.07 1.44
CA GLU A 546 -23.67 11.73 0.99
C GLU A 546 -23.15 10.64 1.93
N ARG A 547 -21.86 10.68 2.30
CA ARG A 547 -21.25 9.70 3.23
C ARG A 547 -21.86 9.76 4.62
N ILE A 548 -22.16 10.96 5.13
CA ILE A 548 -22.87 11.12 6.41
C ILE A 548 -24.27 10.50 6.34
N ARG A 549 -25.04 10.77 5.26
CA ARG A 549 -26.38 10.19 5.08
C ARG A 549 -26.37 8.69 4.92
N ALA A 550 -25.34 8.13 4.31
CA ALA A 550 -25.20 6.68 4.15
C ALA A 550 -24.89 5.99 5.48
N ALA A 551 -24.24 6.68 6.43
CA ALA A 551 -23.90 6.14 7.74
C ALA A 551 -25.01 6.30 8.80
N GLU A 552 -26.07 7.13 8.53
CA GLU A 552 -27.27 7.26 9.36
C GLU A 552 -28.30 6.14 9.11
#